data_1b3216c4e3e398bffaefd0b5ac74472e
#
_entry.id   1b3216c4e3e398bffaefd0b5ac74472e
#
_cell.length_a   1.000
_cell.length_b   1.000
_cell.length_c   1.000
_cell.angle_alpha   90.00
_cell.angle_beta   90.00
_cell.angle_gamma   90.00
#
_symmetry.space_group_name_H-M   'P 1'
#
loop_
_entity.id
_entity.type
_entity.pdbx_description
1 polymer ?
#
loop_
_entity_poly.entity_id
_entity_poly.type
_entity_poly.pdbx_seq_one_letter_code
_entity_poly.pdbx_strand_id
1 'polypeptide(L)'
;MKIQNLFATAIVATATVASPSMAQVISVSQLQDVQPTDWSYQALSNLISRYGCVAGYPNLTFKPGQPATRAELAALTNACLERITEFYSEADARTASALRAEFSRELSATNTRVSALELASARKAQGVSNYVGAGVLLNRQGVDENGYTENRTVLGANLQARYAIKTFTNQNSVSVRSYVNLLSSPNNQFGSAGGAMISYDWSVSRASSGVSKANLYAGVGYQIPFINNSQANFQSAIGERGQVVFALGGEARLTNSLVGYMDLKFPTTNATNAYGATGGAYSPVLTTGIGIKFN
;
A
#
# COMPACT_ATOMS: atom_id res chain seq x y z
N MET A 1 36.56 2.61 -70.87
CA MET A 1 35.68 2.95 -69.73
C MET A 1 36.31 2.33 -68.50
N LYS A 2 36.88 3.14 -67.58
CA LYS A 2 37.64 2.70 -66.40
C LYS A 2 36.71 2.69 -65.23
N ILE A 3 36.58 1.55 -64.56
CA ILE A 3 35.86 1.39 -63.28
C ILE A 3 36.93 1.45 -62.19
N GLN A 4 36.89 2.50 -61.38
CA GLN A 4 37.75 2.67 -60.23
C GLN A 4 37.12 1.97 -59.03
N ASN A 5 37.85 1.01 -58.42
CA ASN A 5 37.51 0.34 -57.17
C ASN A 5 37.84 1.28 -56.01
N LEU A 6 36.85 1.71 -55.24
CA LEU A 6 36.99 2.34 -53.94
C LEU A 6 37.12 1.22 -52.87
N PHE A 7 38.30 1.00 -52.33
CA PHE A 7 38.45 0.22 -51.07
C PHE A 7 38.13 1.14 -49.89
N ALA A 8 37.03 0.87 -49.22
CA ALA A 8 36.73 1.46 -47.93
C ALA A 8 37.41 0.66 -46.84
N THR A 9 38.47 1.20 -46.29
CA THR A 9 39.16 0.65 -45.08
C THR A 9 38.32 0.94 -43.85
N ALA A 10 37.63 -0.08 -43.30
CA ALA A 10 36.98 -0.02 -42.00
C ALA A 10 38.02 -0.12 -40.91
N ILE A 11 38.24 0.95 -40.17
CA ILE A 11 39.04 0.96 -38.93
C ILE A 11 38.16 0.39 -37.83
N VAL A 12 38.42 -0.87 -37.44
CA VAL A 12 37.82 -1.48 -36.27
C VAL A 12 38.59 -0.93 -35.04
N ALA A 13 37.99 0.00 -34.34
CA ALA A 13 38.50 0.44 -33.03
C ALA A 13 38.22 -0.65 -32.01
N THR A 14 39.20 -1.46 -31.68
CA THR A 14 39.15 -2.39 -30.55
C THR A 14 39.20 -1.58 -29.25
N ALA A 15 38.06 -1.38 -28.63
CA ALA A 15 38.01 -0.86 -27.27
C ALA A 15 38.57 -1.92 -26.33
N THR A 16 39.80 -1.74 -25.87
CA THR A 16 40.38 -2.53 -24.79
C THR A 16 39.66 -2.15 -23.50
N VAL A 17 38.76 -3.00 -23.07
CA VAL A 17 38.15 -2.92 -21.72
C VAL A 17 39.29 -3.23 -20.74
N ALA A 18 39.82 -2.20 -20.11
CA ALA A 18 40.78 -2.37 -18.99
C ALA A 18 40.00 -3.01 -17.83
N SER A 19 40.19 -4.32 -17.63
CA SER A 19 39.75 -5.00 -16.43
C SER A 19 40.42 -4.36 -15.23
N PRO A 20 39.72 -3.96 -14.18
CA PRO A 20 40.36 -3.45 -12.97
C PRO A 20 41.26 -4.53 -12.41
N SER A 21 42.56 -4.26 -12.40
CA SER A 21 43.55 -5.14 -11.80
C SER A 21 43.26 -5.17 -10.29
N MET A 22 42.78 -6.29 -9.80
CA MET A 22 42.66 -6.54 -8.37
C MET A 22 44.08 -6.56 -7.78
N ALA A 23 44.35 -5.77 -6.74
CA ALA A 23 45.61 -5.84 -6.02
C ALA A 23 45.66 -7.20 -5.32
N GLN A 24 46.69 -8.00 -5.65
CA GLN A 24 46.87 -9.31 -5.04
C GLN A 24 47.43 -9.12 -3.63
N VAL A 25 46.57 -9.30 -2.62
CA VAL A 25 46.98 -9.21 -1.21
C VAL A 25 47.55 -10.57 -0.78
N ILE A 26 48.77 -10.58 -0.31
CA ILE A 26 49.50 -11.78 0.12
C ILE A 26 49.23 -12.09 1.60
N SER A 27 48.89 -11.09 2.39
CA SER A 27 48.62 -11.20 3.82
C SER A 27 47.51 -10.25 4.25
N VAL A 28 46.70 -10.65 5.24
CA VAL A 28 45.66 -9.80 5.83
C VAL A 28 46.24 -8.52 6.45
N SER A 29 47.49 -8.54 6.91
CA SER A 29 48.18 -7.37 7.48
C SER A 29 48.47 -6.25 6.47
N GLN A 30 48.29 -6.50 5.18
CA GLN A 30 48.40 -5.49 4.12
C GLN A 30 47.09 -4.70 3.94
N LEU A 31 45.99 -5.18 4.50
CA LEU A 31 44.72 -4.46 4.48
C LEU A 31 44.72 -3.37 5.55
N GLN A 32 44.49 -2.13 5.14
CA GLN A 32 44.64 -0.97 6.01
C GLN A 32 43.45 -0.81 7.00
N ASP A 33 42.33 -1.40 6.69
CA ASP A 33 41.03 -1.25 7.40
C ASP A 33 40.56 -2.53 8.13
N VAL A 34 41.48 -3.53 8.28
CA VAL A 34 41.20 -4.77 9.02
C VAL A 34 42.23 -4.91 10.14
N GLN A 35 41.77 -4.95 11.39
CA GLN A 35 42.62 -5.03 12.55
C GLN A 35 42.67 -6.44 13.16
N PRO A 36 43.75 -6.83 13.85
CA PRO A 36 43.81 -8.13 14.53
C PRO A 36 42.73 -8.39 15.55
N THR A 37 42.09 -7.34 16.05
CA THR A 37 40.95 -7.38 16.98
C THR A 37 39.65 -7.63 16.33
N ASP A 38 39.58 -7.52 15.00
CA ASP A 38 38.30 -7.73 14.27
C ASP A 38 37.96 -9.21 14.25
N TRP A 39 36.70 -9.52 14.44
CA TRP A 39 36.18 -10.90 14.44
C TRP A 39 36.44 -11.62 13.11
N SER A 40 36.51 -10.88 12.02
CA SER A 40 36.75 -11.39 10.66
C SER A 40 38.23 -11.61 10.33
N TYR A 41 39.18 -11.08 11.15
CA TYR A 41 40.60 -11.11 10.86
C TYR A 41 41.10 -12.52 10.63
N GLN A 42 40.79 -13.47 11.51
CA GLN A 42 41.23 -14.86 11.44
C GLN A 42 40.71 -15.56 10.18
N ALA A 43 39.42 -15.32 9.85
CA ALA A 43 38.82 -15.89 8.65
C ALA A 43 39.47 -15.33 7.36
N LEU A 44 39.67 -14.02 7.30
CA LEU A 44 40.39 -13.37 6.19
C LEU A 44 41.84 -13.82 6.07
N SER A 45 42.55 -13.96 7.20
CA SER A 45 43.90 -14.49 7.21
C SER A 45 44.00 -15.86 6.57
N ASN A 46 43.09 -16.77 6.90
CA ASN A 46 43.01 -18.09 6.31
C ASN A 46 42.67 -18.06 4.82
N LEU A 47 41.69 -17.23 4.41
CA LEU A 47 41.28 -17.12 3.01
C LEU A 47 42.39 -16.49 2.12
N ILE A 48 43.13 -15.54 2.64
CA ILE A 48 44.22 -14.88 1.92
C ILE A 48 45.50 -15.76 1.90
N SER A 49 45.97 -16.20 3.08
CA SER A 49 47.25 -16.87 3.19
C SER A 49 47.25 -18.33 2.78
N ARG A 50 46.16 -19.04 3.06
CA ARG A 50 46.02 -20.48 2.76
C ARG A 50 45.46 -20.74 1.37
N TYR A 51 44.38 -20.02 1.02
CA TYR A 51 43.67 -20.27 -0.25
C TYR A 51 44.00 -19.25 -1.35
N GLY A 52 44.48 -18.05 -0.98
CA GLY A 52 44.76 -16.99 -1.96
C GLY A 52 43.54 -16.56 -2.77
N CYS A 53 42.37 -16.73 -2.23
CA CYS A 53 41.09 -16.50 -2.97
C CYS A 53 40.43 -15.16 -2.65
N VAL A 54 40.94 -14.43 -1.67
CA VAL A 54 40.48 -13.09 -1.31
C VAL A 54 41.55 -12.07 -1.71
N ALA A 55 41.12 -11.06 -2.47
CA ALA A 55 41.92 -9.88 -2.78
C ALA A 55 41.21 -8.65 -2.20
N GLY A 56 42.02 -7.68 -1.74
CA GLY A 56 41.48 -6.37 -1.35
C GLY A 56 41.15 -5.51 -2.58
N TYR A 57 40.54 -4.37 -2.35
CA TYR A 57 40.42 -3.34 -3.37
C TYR A 57 41.80 -2.77 -3.76
N PRO A 58 41.93 -2.10 -4.91
CA PRO A 58 43.22 -1.56 -5.37
C PRO A 58 43.93 -0.64 -4.38
N ASN A 59 43.17 -0.04 -3.45
CA ASN A 59 43.69 0.82 -2.37
C ASN A 59 44.04 0.06 -1.09
N LEU A 60 44.21 -1.27 -1.15
CA LEU A 60 44.53 -2.14 -0.02
C LEU A 60 43.47 -2.05 1.14
N THR A 61 42.22 -1.89 0.81
CA THR A 61 41.14 -1.95 1.78
C THR A 61 40.27 -3.17 1.54
N PHE A 62 39.55 -3.62 2.58
CA PHE A 62 38.54 -4.69 2.52
C PHE A 62 37.11 -4.17 2.72
N LYS A 63 36.96 -3.02 3.36
CA LYS A 63 35.71 -2.33 3.68
C LYS A 63 34.73 -3.18 4.52
N PRO A 64 35.18 -3.68 5.68
CA PRO A 64 34.39 -4.63 6.49
C PRO A 64 33.04 -4.06 7.00
N GLY A 65 32.87 -2.75 7.03
CA GLY A 65 31.62 -2.08 7.43
C GLY A 65 30.67 -1.73 6.29
N GLN A 66 30.98 -2.11 5.04
CA GLN A 66 30.14 -1.82 3.88
C GLN A 66 29.46 -3.09 3.34
N PRO A 67 28.21 -3.03 2.91
CA PRO A 67 27.55 -4.16 2.26
C PRO A 67 28.20 -4.43 0.90
N ALA A 68 28.54 -5.70 0.66
CA ALA A 68 29.06 -6.14 -0.63
C ALA A 68 27.93 -6.22 -1.67
N THR A 69 28.24 -5.86 -2.91
CA THR A 69 27.30 -6.05 -4.02
C THR A 69 27.16 -7.54 -4.37
N ARG A 70 26.07 -7.90 -5.03
CA ARG A 70 25.87 -9.28 -5.53
C ARG A 70 26.97 -9.72 -6.50
N ALA A 71 27.48 -8.80 -7.31
CA ALA A 71 28.56 -9.09 -8.25
C ALA A 71 29.89 -9.37 -7.52
N GLU A 72 30.22 -8.59 -6.51
CA GLU A 72 31.41 -8.80 -5.67
C GLU A 72 31.34 -10.13 -4.93
N LEU A 73 30.20 -10.48 -4.34
CA LEU A 73 30.00 -11.78 -3.69
C LEU A 73 30.12 -12.95 -4.67
N ALA A 74 29.56 -12.83 -5.87
CA ALA A 74 29.68 -13.88 -6.89
C ALA A 74 31.13 -14.06 -7.35
N ALA A 75 31.87 -12.96 -7.58
CA ALA A 75 33.25 -13.01 -7.97
C ALA A 75 34.13 -13.62 -6.87
N LEU A 76 33.95 -13.23 -5.62
CA LEU A 76 34.64 -13.78 -4.46
C LEU A 76 34.37 -15.28 -4.30
N THR A 77 33.10 -15.67 -4.40
CA THR A 77 32.67 -17.07 -4.28
C THR A 77 33.31 -17.92 -5.38
N ASN A 78 33.30 -17.45 -6.62
CA ASN A 78 33.91 -18.16 -7.73
C ASN A 78 35.42 -18.34 -7.55
N ALA A 79 36.14 -17.25 -7.18
CA ALA A 79 37.58 -17.30 -6.93
C ALA A 79 37.94 -18.27 -5.81
N CYS A 80 37.15 -18.31 -4.72
CA CYS A 80 37.38 -19.25 -3.64
C CYS A 80 37.02 -20.70 -4.02
N LEU A 81 35.96 -20.92 -4.79
CA LEU A 81 35.64 -22.28 -5.27
C LEU A 81 36.71 -22.86 -6.17
N GLU A 82 37.27 -22.07 -7.08
CA GLU A 82 38.39 -22.52 -7.94
C GLU A 82 39.60 -22.94 -7.12
N ARG A 83 39.96 -22.18 -6.07
CA ARG A 83 41.09 -22.50 -5.20
C ARG A 83 40.82 -23.66 -4.24
N ILE A 84 39.63 -23.77 -3.69
CA ILE A 84 39.24 -24.85 -2.77
C ILE A 84 39.38 -26.22 -3.47
N THR A 85 39.07 -26.32 -4.76
CA THR A 85 39.21 -27.57 -5.52
C THR A 85 40.65 -28.04 -5.62
N GLU A 86 41.64 -27.14 -5.54
CA GLU A 86 43.07 -27.48 -5.56
C GLU A 86 43.59 -27.97 -4.19
N PHE A 87 42.99 -27.48 -3.08
CA PHE A 87 43.47 -27.73 -1.71
C PHE A 87 42.47 -28.47 -0.83
N TYR A 88 41.48 -29.13 -1.44
CA TYR A 88 40.40 -29.78 -0.71
C TYR A 88 40.92 -30.86 0.24
N SER A 89 40.79 -30.62 1.53
CA SER A 89 40.98 -31.61 2.57
C SER A 89 39.65 -32.00 3.20
N GLU A 90 39.58 -33.22 3.77
CA GLU A 90 38.37 -33.71 4.42
C GLU A 90 37.92 -32.84 5.63
N ALA A 91 38.88 -32.21 6.30
CA ALA A 91 38.61 -31.26 7.39
C ALA A 91 38.01 -29.96 6.88
N ASP A 92 38.44 -29.47 5.72
CA ASP A 92 37.87 -28.27 5.09
C ASP A 92 36.45 -28.52 4.59
N ALA A 93 36.16 -29.72 4.09
CA ALA A 93 34.83 -30.13 3.72
C ALA A 93 33.84 -30.08 4.88
N ARG A 94 34.25 -30.55 6.03
CA ARG A 94 33.38 -30.53 7.25
C ARG A 94 33.12 -29.08 7.70
N THR A 95 34.14 -28.24 7.69
CA THR A 95 34.02 -26.83 8.05
C THR A 95 33.12 -26.08 7.05
N ALA A 96 33.32 -26.28 5.76
CA ALA A 96 32.48 -25.68 4.70
C ALA A 96 31.05 -26.13 4.78
N SER A 97 30.80 -27.42 5.08
CA SER A 97 29.45 -27.94 5.24
C SER A 97 28.72 -27.37 6.48
N ALA A 98 29.44 -27.22 7.59
CA ALA A 98 28.92 -26.61 8.81
C ALA A 98 28.55 -25.12 8.59
N LEU A 99 29.45 -24.35 7.98
CA LEU A 99 29.20 -22.95 7.60
C LEU A 99 28.01 -22.83 6.65
N ARG A 100 27.93 -23.69 5.63
CA ARG A 100 26.82 -23.71 4.67
C ARG A 100 25.48 -24.01 5.35
N ALA A 101 25.47 -24.93 6.32
CA ALA A 101 24.27 -25.22 7.09
C ALA A 101 23.83 -24.04 7.96
N GLU A 102 24.75 -23.35 8.58
CA GLU A 102 24.47 -22.17 9.41
C GLU A 102 23.96 -21.01 8.56
N PHE A 103 24.67 -20.64 7.50
CA PHE A 103 24.21 -19.59 6.57
C PHE A 103 22.87 -19.90 5.94
N SER A 104 22.57 -21.15 5.60
CA SER A 104 21.28 -21.52 5.04
C SER A 104 20.12 -21.33 6.03
N ARG A 105 20.35 -21.55 7.32
CA ARG A 105 19.37 -21.25 8.38
C ARG A 105 19.13 -19.76 8.55
N GLU A 106 20.21 -18.97 8.64
CA GLU A 106 20.10 -17.52 8.76
C GLU A 106 19.41 -16.88 7.55
N LEU A 107 19.81 -17.28 6.34
CA LEU A 107 19.17 -16.82 5.10
C LEU A 107 17.70 -17.22 5.02
N SER A 108 17.35 -18.43 5.43
CA SER A 108 15.96 -18.90 5.47
C SER A 108 15.13 -18.08 6.48
N ALA A 109 15.65 -17.86 7.68
CA ALA A 109 14.99 -17.05 8.71
C ALA A 109 14.83 -15.59 8.25
N THR A 110 15.86 -15.01 7.64
CA THR A 110 15.83 -13.64 7.13
C THR A 110 14.88 -13.52 5.96
N ASN A 111 14.90 -14.45 5.01
CA ASN A 111 14.00 -14.47 3.87
C ASN A 111 12.52 -14.58 4.30
N THR A 112 12.23 -15.39 5.31
CA THR A 112 10.88 -15.49 5.90
C THR A 112 10.44 -14.16 6.49
N ARG A 113 11.32 -13.46 7.22
CA ARG A 113 11.03 -12.14 7.80
C ARG A 113 10.84 -11.07 6.73
N VAL A 114 11.70 -11.03 5.71
CA VAL A 114 11.59 -10.09 4.59
C VAL A 114 10.30 -10.32 3.83
N SER A 115 9.99 -11.56 3.47
CA SER A 115 8.75 -11.91 2.78
C SER A 115 7.50 -11.52 3.58
N ALA A 116 7.52 -11.70 4.90
CA ALA A 116 6.43 -11.28 5.76
C ALA A 116 6.27 -9.75 5.80
N LEU A 117 7.37 -8.99 5.83
CA LEU A 117 7.37 -7.53 5.79
C LEU A 117 6.92 -7.01 4.43
N GLU A 118 7.38 -7.60 3.34
CA GLU A 118 6.94 -7.26 1.97
C GLU A 118 5.45 -7.51 1.78
N LEU A 119 4.95 -8.65 2.24
CA LEU A 119 3.52 -8.94 2.22
C LEU A 119 2.71 -7.97 3.08
N ALA A 120 3.21 -7.59 4.26
CA ALA A 120 2.54 -6.62 5.11
C ALA A 120 2.51 -5.22 4.47
N SER A 121 3.60 -4.78 3.85
CA SER A 121 3.66 -3.49 3.15
C SER A 121 2.80 -3.49 1.88
N ALA A 122 2.83 -4.57 1.10
CA ALA A 122 1.97 -4.74 -0.06
C ALA A 122 0.49 -4.77 0.32
N ARG A 123 0.13 -5.38 1.44
CA ARG A 123 -1.24 -5.36 1.98
C ARG A 123 -1.71 -3.93 2.28
N LYS A 124 -0.89 -3.11 2.94
CA LYS A 124 -1.23 -1.70 3.19
C LYS A 124 -1.43 -0.91 1.91
N ALA A 125 -0.57 -1.11 0.90
CA ALA A 125 -0.62 -0.36 -0.35
C ALA A 125 -1.77 -0.77 -1.29
N GLN A 126 -2.23 -2.02 -1.26
CA GLN A 126 -3.11 -2.58 -2.29
C GLN A 126 -4.59 -2.69 -1.88
N GLY A 127 -4.94 -2.61 -0.61
CA GLY A 127 -6.31 -2.77 -0.13
C GLY A 127 -7.15 -1.50 -0.16
N VAL A 128 -8.45 -1.65 0.03
CA VAL A 128 -9.29 -0.56 0.51
C VAL A 128 -8.86 -0.29 1.94
N SER A 129 -8.33 0.90 2.17
CA SER A 129 -7.82 1.35 3.48
C SER A 129 -8.61 2.54 3.97
N ASN A 130 -8.14 3.15 5.05
CA ASN A 130 -8.68 4.42 5.51
C ASN A 130 -8.64 5.48 4.40
N TYR A 131 -9.68 6.29 4.31
CA TYR A 131 -9.73 7.38 3.34
C TYR A 131 -10.56 8.55 3.85
N VAL A 132 -10.30 9.71 3.28
CA VAL A 132 -11.16 10.89 3.34
C VAL A 132 -11.58 11.21 1.92
N GLY A 133 -12.86 11.41 1.69
CA GLY A 133 -13.40 11.59 0.36
C GLY A 133 -14.46 12.69 0.27
N ALA A 134 -14.65 13.14 -0.95
CA ALA A 134 -15.70 14.06 -1.33
C ALA A 134 -16.53 13.48 -2.47
N GLY A 135 -17.79 13.82 -2.50
CA GLY A 135 -18.71 13.29 -3.50
C GLY A 135 -19.98 14.11 -3.64
N VAL A 136 -20.82 13.58 -4.47
CA VAL A 136 -22.17 14.13 -4.69
C VAL A 136 -23.20 13.31 -3.93
N LEU A 137 -24.28 13.98 -3.58
CA LEU A 137 -25.41 13.42 -2.85
C LEU A 137 -26.68 13.65 -3.66
N LEU A 138 -27.49 12.61 -3.74
CA LEU A 138 -28.80 12.63 -4.34
C LEU A 138 -29.81 12.18 -3.31
N ASN A 139 -30.84 12.98 -3.14
CA ASN A 139 -32.01 12.61 -2.34
C ASN A 139 -33.26 12.89 -3.13
N ARG A 140 -34.23 11.96 -3.10
CA ARG A 140 -35.50 12.11 -3.75
C ARG A 140 -36.56 12.27 -2.65
N GLN A 141 -37.19 13.43 -2.63
CA GLN A 141 -38.20 13.76 -1.64
C GLN A 141 -39.59 13.86 -2.31
N GLY A 142 -40.59 13.30 -1.65
CA GLY A 142 -41.96 13.63 -1.95
C GLY A 142 -42.35 14.92 -1.21
N VAL A 143 -42.70 15.93 -1.92
CA VAL A 143 -43.26 17.19 -1.36
C VAL A 143 -44.75 17.20 -1.61
N ASP A 144 -45.52 17.31 -0.55
CA ASP A 144 -46.99 17.49 -0.66
C ASP A 144 -47.29 18.99 -0.64
N GLU A 145 -47.41 19.58 -1.82
CA GLU A 145 -47.90 20.94 -1.98
C GLU A 145 -49.36 20.82 -2.51
N ASN A 146 -50.32 21.21 -1.70
CA ASN A 146 -51.76 21.24 -2.07
C ASN A 146 -52.38 19.86 -2.40
N GLY A 147 -51.97 18.78 -1.73
CA GLY A 147 -52.50 17.43 -1.93
C GLY A 147 -51.95 16.70 -3.15
N TYR A 148 -50.95 17.23 -3.82
CA TYR A 148 -50.21 16.56 -4.89
C TYR A 148 -48.79 16.23 -4.44
N THR A 149 -48.42 14.97 -4.48
CA THR A 149 -47.09 14.51 -4.15
C THR A 149 -46.14 14.77 -5.34
N GLU A 150 -45.41 15.88 -5.33
CA GLU A 150 -44.36 16.10 -6.29
C GLU A 150 -43.05 15.48 -5.80
N ASN A 151 -42.46 14.61 -6.62
CA ASN A 151 -41.16 14.05 -6.34
C ASN A 151 -40.07 15.01 -6.81
N ARG A 152 -39.40 15.70 -5.89
CA ARG A 152 -38.28 16.57 -6.18
C ARG A 152 -36.95 15.87 -5.88
N THR A 153 -36.00 15.96 -6.79
CA THR A 153 -34.63 15.50 -6.58
C THR A 153 -33.78 16.63 -6.02
N VAL A 154 -33.19 16.40 -4.88
CA VAL A 154 -32.29 17.33 -4.21
C VAL A 154 -30.85 16.87 -4.45
N LEU A 155 -30.02 17.81 -4.90
CA LEU A 155 -28.59 17.61 -5.11
C LEU A 155 -27.83 18.17 -3.91
N GLY A 156 -26.70 17.57 -3.61
CA GLY A 156 -25.85 18.05 -2.54
C GLY A 156 -24.41 17.56 -2.68
N ALA A 157 -23.58 18.03 -1.78
CA ALA A 157 -22.21 17.56 -1.61
C ALA A 157 -22.11 16.66 -0.36
N ASN A 158 -21.24 15.68 -0.43
CA ASN A 158 -20.92 14.78 0.67
C ASN A 158 -19.43 14.81 0.94
N LEU A 159 -19.05 14.95 2.21
CA LEU A 159 -17.71 14.66 2.70
C LEU A 159 -17.81 13.42 3.55
N GLN A 160 -16.91 12.46 3.35
CA GLN A 160 -16.92 11.19 4.07
C GLN A 160 -15.51 10.76 4.45
N ALA A 161 -15.37 10.23 5.66
CA ALA A 161 -14.16 9.59 6.10
C ALA A 161 -14.46 8.16 6.58
N ARG A 162 -13.55 7.24 6.31
CA ARG A 162 -13.57 5.87 6.79
C ARG A 162 -12.29 5.56 7.54
N TYR A 163 -12.45 4.94 8.71
CA TYR A 163 -11.35 4.42 9.51
C TYR A 163 -11.63 2.99 9.93
N ALA A 164 -10.80 2.04 9.52
CA ALA A 164 -10.92 0.65 9.94
C ALA A 164 -10.36 0.47 11.35
N ILE A 165 -11.23 0.07 12.29
CA ILE A 165 -10.86 -0.24 13.67
C ILE A 165 -10.14 -1.59 13.73
N LYS A 166 -10.69 -2.59 13.02
CA LYS A 166 -10.16 -3.95 13.01
C LYS A 166 -10.36 -4.60 11.64
N THR A 167 -9.30 -5.18 11.13
CA THR A 167 -9.33 -6.00 9.92
C THR A 167 -9.05 -7.45 10.30
N PHE A 168 -9.89 -8.37 9.84
CA PHE A 168 -9.79 -9.80 10.10
C PHE A 168 -8.91 -10.48 9.05
N THR A 169 -8.53 -11.72 9.32
CA THR A 169 -7.70 -12.53 8.40
C THR A 169 -8.33 -12.75 7.02
N ASN A 170 -9.65 -12.81 6.97
CA ASN A 170 -10.43 -12.91 5.73
C ASN A 170 -10.60 -11.56 4.99
N GLN A 171 -9.89 -10.52 5.41
CA GLN A 171 -9.97 -9.16 4.87
C GLN A 171 -11.30 -8.43 5.09
N ASN A 172 -12.24 -9.00 5.81
CA ASN A 172 -13.37 -8.25 6.31
C ASN A 172 -12.91 -7.28 7.39
N SER A 173 -13.65 -6.20 7.61
CA SER A 173 -13.28 -5.23 8.63
C SER A 173 -14.47 -4.65 9.36
N VAL A 174 -14.22 -4.14 10.57
CA VAL A 174 -15.12 -3.24 11.28
C VAL A 174 -14.53 -1.84 11.15
N SER A 175 -15.34 -0.90 10.72
CA SER A 175 -14.92 0.47 10.46
C SER A 175 -15.84 1.49 11.10
N VAL A 176 -15.28 2.65 11.45
CA VAL A 176 -16.04 3.86 11.74
C VAL A 176 -16.08 4.69 10.45
N ARG A 177 -17.25 5.18 10.11
CA ARG A 177 -17.46 6.12 9.01
C ARG A 177 -18.10 7.38 9.56
N SER A 178 -17.51 8.51 9.25
CA SER A 178 -18.08 9.83 9.53
C SER A 178 -18.39 10.54 8.22
N TYR A 179 -19.43 11.35 8.21
CA TYR A 179 -19.82 12.08 7.02
C TYR A 179 -20.50 13.41 7.36
N VAL A 180 -20.42 14.31 6.40
CA VAL A 180 -21.16 15.57 6.38
C VAL A 180 -21.85 15.67 5.04
N ASN A 181 -23.16 15.88 5.08
CA ASN A 181 -24.03 16.09 3.92
C ASN A 181 -24.42 17.55 3.86
N LEU A 182 -24.21 18.16 2.71
CA LEU A 182 -24.62 19.52 2.38
C LEU A 182 -25.64 19.45 1.27
N LEU A 183 -26.85 19.86 1.53
CA LEU A 183 -27.99 19.79 0.61
C LEU A 183 -28.36 21.19 0.15
N SER A 184 -28.63 21.33 -1.14
CA SER A 184 -29.14 22.57 -1.73
C SER A 184 -30.41 22.27 -2.53
N SER A 185 -31.44 23.04 -2.30
CA SER A 185 -32.71 22.99 -3.07
C SER A 185 -32.71 24.03 -4.18
N PRO A 186 -33.48 23.82 -5.27
CA PRO A 186 -33.68 24.81 -6.31
C PRO A 186 -34.22 26.17 -5.81
N ASN A 187 -34.84 26.18 -4.65
CA ASN A 187 -35.40 27.41 -4.03
C ASN A 187 -34.42 28.12 -3.08
N ASN A 188 -33.10 27.96 -3.27
CA ASN A 188 -32.04 28.53 -2.42
C ASN A 188 -32.10 28.14 -0.93
N GLN A 189 -32.75 27.04 -0.62
CA GLN A 189 -32.73 26.49 0.73
C GLN A 189 -31.48 25.64 0.90
N PHE A 190 -30.84 25.77 2.05
CA PHE A 190 -29.63 25.04 2.38
C PHE A 190 -29.83 24.26 3.67
N GLY A 191 -29.40 23.01 3.67
CA GLY A 191 -29.43 22.17 4.84
C GLY A 191 -28.15 21.33 4.99
N SER A 192 -27.77 21.04 6.20
CA SER A 192 -26.63 20.19 6.45
C SER A 192 -26.87 19.25 7.62
N ALA A 193 -26.33 18.05 7.51
CA ALA A 193 -26.30 17.07 8.58
C ALA A 193 -24.97 16.34 8.61
N GLY A 194 -24.50 16.04 9.80
CA GLY A 194 -23.32 15.20 9.99
C GLY A 194 -23.64 14.00 10.84
N GLY A 195 -22.91 12.92 10.61
CA GLY A 195 -23.11 11.69 11.31
C GLY A 195 -21.87 10.83 11.40
N ALA A 196 -21.98 9.87 12.30
CA ALA A 196 -21.00 8.80 12.40
C ALA A 196 -21.71 7.46 12.51
N MET A 197 -21.11 6.42 11.92
CA MET A 197 -21.64 5.06 11.92
C MET A 197 -20.54 4.04 12.13
N ILE A 198 -20.91 2.90 12.67
CA ILE A 198 -20.09 1.69 12.68
C ILE A 198 -20.58 0.81 11.54
N SER A 199 -19.69 0.28 10.76
CA SER A 199 -19.98 -0.62 9.64
C SER A 199 -19.18 -1.91 9.74
N TYR A 200 -19.78 -2.97 9.23
CA TYR A 200 -19.08 -4.19 8.90
C TYR A 200 -18.89 -4.25 7.39
N ASP A 201 -17.63 -4.43 6.99
CA ASP A 201 -17.21 -4.39 5.59
C ASP A 201 -16.83 -5.80 5.15
N TRP A 202 -17.51 -6.32 4.12
CA TRP A 202 -17.23 -7.61 3.47
C TRP A 202 -16.32 -7.42 2.29
N SER A 203 -15.20 -8.11 2.27
CA SER A 203 -14.31 -8.16 1.12
C SER A 203 -14.91 -9.02 0.01
N VAL A 204 -15.33 -8.39 -1.09
CA VAL A 204 -15.98 -9.07 -2.23
C VAL A 204 -15.05 -9.29 -3.41
N SER A 205 -13.97 -8.53 -3.53
CA SER A 205 -12.97 -8.70 -4.58
C SER A 205 -11.58 -8.56 -3.98
N ARG A 206 -10.68 -9.48 -4.36
CA ARG A 206 -9.32 -9.54 -3.83
C ARG A 206 -8.30 -9.46 -4.94
N ALA A 207 -7.13 -8.88 -4.63
CA ALA A 207 -5.95 -8.97 -5.47
C ALA A 207 -5.32 -10.36 -5.37
N SER A 208 -4.41 -10.70 -6.27
CA SER A 208 -3.57 -11.90 -6.18
C SER A 208 -2.76 -11.96 -4.88
N SER A 209 -2.46 -10.81 -4.27
CA SER A 209 -1.85 -10.68 -2.94
C SER A 209 -2.78 -11.01 -1.77
N GLY A 210 -4.05 -11.36 -2.02
CA GLY A 210 -5.06 -11.65 -1.01
C GLY A 210 -5.72 -10.42 -0.38
N VAL A 211 -5.37 -9.21 -0.82
CA VAL A 211 -5.88 -7.95 -0.25
C VAL A 211 -7.18 -7.54 -0.90
N SER A 212 -8.13 -7.01 -0.13
CA SER A 212 -9.42 -6.55 -0.65
C SER A 212 -9.26 -5.37 -1.60
N LYS A 213 -9.75 -5.54 -2.82
CA LYS A 213 -9.87 -4.45 -3.82
C LYS A 213 -11.22 -3.76 -3.77
N ALA A 214 -12.25 -4.46 -3.33
CA ALA A 214 -13.58 -3.93 -3.18
C ALA A 214 -14.28 -4.53 -1.98
N ASN A 215 -15.02 -3.71 -1.26
CA ASN A 215 -15.81 -4.09 -0.12
C ASN A 215 -17.28 -3.69 -0.38
N LEU A 216 -18.19 -4.52 0.12
CA LEU A 216 -19.55 -4.11 0.44
C LEU A 216 -19.64 -3.88 1.94
N TYR A 217 -20.48 -2.98 2.39
CA TYR A 217 -20.67 -2.75 3.80
C TYR A 217 -22.13 -2.50 4.19
N ALA A 218 -22.43 -2.83 5.43
CA ALA A 218 -23.63 -2.40 6.11
C ALA A 218 -23.24 -1.71 7.40
N GLY A 219 -23.93 -0.64 7.73
CA GLY A 219 -23.63 0.16 8.92
C GLY A 219 -24.85 0.72 9.58
N VAL A 220 -24.70 1.05 10.85
CA VAL A 220 -25.69 1.76 11.65
C VAL A 220 -24.99 2.89 12.39
N GLY A 221 -25.65 4.01 12.47
CA GLY A 221 -25.08 5.19 13.10
C GLY A 221 -26.11 6.20 13.51
N TYR A 222 -25.63 7.39 13.81
CA TYR A 222 -26.44 8.50 14.24
C TYR A 222 -26.02 9.76 13.53
N GLN A 223 -26.99 10.55 13.07
CA GLN A 223 -26.73 11.84 12.45
C GLN A 223 -27.49 12.95 13.17
N ILE A 224 -26.92 14.14 13.14
CA ILE A 224 -27.47 15.37 13.69
C ILE A 224 -27.54 16.45 12.61
N PRO A 225 -28.59 17.25 12.55
CA PRO A 225 -28.63 18.41 11.69
C PRO A 225 -27.76 19.53 12.27
N PHE A 226 -26.99 20.22 11.41
CA PHE A 226 -26.22 21.40 11.79
C PHE A 226 -26.90 22.70 11.36
N ILE A 227 -27.47 22.70 10.15
CA ILE A 227 -28.23 23.79 9.60
C ILE A 227 -29.57 23.21 9.19
N ASN A 228 -30.61 23.62 9.90
CA ASN A 228 -31.96 23.24 9.61
C ASN A 228 -32.75 24.52 9.33
N ASN A 229 -32.90 24.88 8.06
CA ASN A 229 -33.80 25.93 7.68
C ASN A 229 -35.21 25.30 7.72
N SER A 230 -36.04 25.75 8.66
CA SER A 230 -37.31 25.15 9.08
C SER A 230 -38.38 25.04 7.98
N GLN A 231 -38.05 25.37 6.75
CA GLN A 231 -38.95 25.15 5.60
C GLN A 231 -38.69 23.79 4.95
N ALA A 232 -39.37 22.86 5.45
CA ALA A 232 -40.04 21.67 4.94
C ALA A 232 -39.30 20.70 3.98
N ASN A 233 -38.42 21.11 3.11
CA ASN A 233 -37.97 20.25 2.00
C ASN A 233 -36.78 19.32 2.30
N PHE A 234 -36.11 19.47 3.44
CA PHE A 234 -34.95 18.65 3.80
C PHE A 234 -35.14 17.76 5.02
N GLN A 235 -36.25 17.92 5.73
CA GLN A 235 -36.47 17.25 7.02
C GLN A 235 -36.37 15.73 6.94
N SER A 236 -36.78 15.13 5.81
CA SER A 236 -36.69 13.68 5.63
C SER A 236 -35.23 13.18 5.48
N ALA A 237 -34.33 13.98 4.91
CA ALA A 237 -32.92 13.59 4.73
C ALA A 237 -32.04 14.00 5.92
N ILE A 238 -32.35 15.11 6.56
CA ILE A 238 -31.54 15.71 7.61
C ILE A 238 -32.13 15.42 8.99
N GLY A 239 -33.47 15.39 9.10
CA GLY A 239 -34.19 15.34 10.36
C GLY A 239 -34.26 16.69 11.08
N GLU A 240 -35.26 16.86 11.93
CA GLU A 240 -35.40 18.02 12.81
C GLU A 240 -34.49 17.91 14.04
N ARG A 241 -34.26 16.68 14.43
CA ARG A 241 -33.43 16.28 15.57
C ARG A 241 -32.44 15.18 15.13
N GLY A 242 -31.54 14.81 16.02
CA GLY A 242 -30.71 13.65 15.77
C GLY A 242 -31.52 12.37 15.51
N GLN A 243 -31.06 11.55 14.59
CA GLN A 243 -31.75 10.35 14.13
C GLN A 243 -30.80 9.20 13.86
N VAL A 244 -31.30 7.98 13.99
CA VAL A 244 -30.56 6.78 13.60
C VAL A 244 -30.53 6.68 12.07
N VAL A 245 -29.40 6.25 11.54
CA VAL A 245 -29.19 6.04 10.11
C VAL A 245 -28.67 4.63 9.89
N PHE A 246 -29.31 3.90 9.00
CA PHE A 246 -28.78 2.66 8.44
C PHE A 246 -28.11 2.99 7.10
N ALA A 247 -27.06 2.26 6.77
CA ALA A 247 -26.37 2.45 5.50
C ALA A 247 -26.00 1.11 4.87
N LEU A 248 -26.12 1.06 3.56
CA LEU A 248 -25.61 -0.01 2.72
C LEU A 248 -24.75 0.63 1.63
N GLY A 249 -23.57 0.09 1.39
CA GLY A 249 -22.70 0.69 0.39
C GLY A 249 -21.61 -0.23 -0.11
N GLY A 250 -20.88 0.31 -1.05
CA GLY A 250 -19.72 -0.33 -1.62
C GLY A 250 -18.59 0.65 -1.81
N GLU A 251 -17.39 0.14 -1.78
CA GLU A 251 -16.18 0.88 -2.03
C GLU A 251 -15.20 0.04 -2.84
N ALA A 252 -14.51 0.67 -3.76
CA ALA A 252 -13.53 -0.01 -4.59
C ALA A 252 -12.28 0.83 -4.74
N ARG A 253 -11.14 0.15 -4.74
CA ARG A 253 -9.86 0.77 -5.05
C ARG A 253 -9.83 1.14 -6.53
N LEU A 254 -9.65 2.40 -6.84
CA LEU A 254 -9.46 2.91 -8.20
C LEU A 254 -7.97 2.92 -8.56
N THR A 255 -7.14 3.45 -7.66
CA THR A 255 -5.68 3.48 -7.80
C THR A 255 -5.00 3.14 -6.46
N ASN A 256 -3.70 3.24 -6.37
CA ASN A 256 -2.96 3.06 -5.11
C ASN A 256 -3.35 4.10 -4.05
N SER A 257 -3.76 5.28 -4.49
CA SER A 257 -4.09 6.41 -3.61
C SER A 257 -5.57 6.77 -3.60
N LEU A 258 -6.39 6.22 -4.51
CA LEU A 258 -7.78 6.60 -4.67
C LEU A 258 -8.72 5.43 -4.43
N VAL A 259 -9.83 5.72 -3.77
CA VAL A 259 -10.98 4.82 -3.54
C VAL A 259 -12.23 5.48 -4.06
N GLY A 260 -12.99 4.77 -4.89
CA GLY A 260 -14.37 5.15 -5.21
C GLY A 260 -15.32 4.58 -4.17
N TYR A 261 -16.33 5.31 -3.78
CA TYR A 261 -17.39 4.84 -2.89
C TYR A 261 -18.78 5.21 -3.39
N MET A 262 -19.75 4.38 -3.01
CA MET A 262 -21.15 4.62 -3.24
C MET A 262 -21.95 4.01 -2.08
N ASP A 263 -22.90 4.75 -1.54
CA ASP A 263 -23.76 4.25 -0.47
C ASP A 263 -25.17 4.81 -0.52
N LEU A 264 -26.07 4.04 0.08
CA LEU A 264 -27.45 4.40 0.37
C LEU A 264 -27.59 4.52 1.88
N LYS A 265 -27.98 5.68 2.35
CA LYS A 265 -28.30 5.94 3.76
C LYS A 265 -29.80 6.04 3.94
N PHE A 266 -30.30 5.37 4.94
CA PHE A 266 -31.72 5.30 5.31
C PHE A 266 -31.90 5.95 6.68
N PRO A 267 -32.20 7.27 6.73
CA PRO A 267 -32.49 7.94 7.97
C PRO A 267 -33.84 7.47 8.52
N THR A 268 -33.93 7.27 9.82
CA THR A 268 -35.17 6.85 10.50
C THR A 268 -35.95 8.06 11.00
N THR A 269 -36.35 8.97 10.13
CA THR A 269 -37.14 10.11 10.59
C THR A 269 -38.63 9.76 10.77
N ASN A 270 -39.19 10.18 11.90
CA ASN A 270 -40.61 10.57 11.98
C ASN A 270 -40.71 12.03 11.55
N ALA A 271 -40.48 12.35 10.28
CA ALA A 271 -40.69 13.69 9.79
C ALA A 271 -42.20 13.98 9.82
N THR A 272 -42.57 14.90 10.67
CA THR A 272 -43.88 15.53 10.59
C THR A 272 -43.81 16.51 9.41
N ASN A 273 -44.53 16.28 8.33
CA ASN A 273 -44.64 17.27 7.28
C ASN A 273 -45.29 18.56 7.83
N ALA A 274 -45.13 19.68 7.10
CA ALA A 274 -45.67 20.98 7.50
C ALA A 274 -47.22 20.97 7.78
N TYR A 275 -47.89 19.87 7.48
CA TYR A 275 -49.30 19.66 7.69
C TYR A 275 -49.63 18.70 8.84
N GLY A 276 -48.68 18.30 9.66
CA GLY A 276 -48.90 17.47 10.83
C GLY A 276 -49.16 15.98 10.55
N ALA A 277 -49.03 15.55 9.31
CA ALA A 277 -49.14 14.13 8.97
C ALA A 277 -47.82 13.42 9.22
N THR A 278 -47.82 12.50 10.16
CA THR A 278 -46.72 11.55 10.40
C THR A 278 -46.70 10.52 9.27
N GLY A 279 -46.11 10.90 8.14
CA GLY A 279 -45.85 9.98 7.05
C GLY A 279 -44.37 9.57 7.11
N GLY A 280 -44.09 8.35 7.57
CA GLY A 280 -42.78 7.78 7.53
C GLY A 280 -42.32 7.50 6.10
N ALA A 281 -42.08 8.55 5.33
CA ALA A 281 -41.41 8.42 4.03
C ALA A 281 -39.90 8.31 4.28
N TYR A 282 -39.44 7.07 4.33
CA TYR A 282 -37.98 6.80 4.25
C TYR A 282 -37.50 7.35 2.92
N SER A 283 -36.77 8.45 2.96
CA SER A 283 -36.15 9.02 1.78
C SER A 283 -34.67 8.64 1.75
N PRO A 284 -34.30 7.60 1.00
CA PRO A 284 -32.91 7.17 0.95
C PRO A 284 -32.04 8.27 0.34
N VAL A 285 -30.88 8.45 0.93
CA VAL A 285 -29.86 9.37 0.47
C VAL A 285 -28.78 8.56 -0.24
N LEU A 286 -28.70 8.73 -1.55
CA LEU A 286 -27.61 8.13 -2.35
C LEU A 286 -26.41 9.07 -2.33
N THR A 287 -25.25 8.56 -1.94
CA THR A 287 -23.99 9.28 -2.04
C THR A 287 -23.00 8.51 -2.91
N THR A 288 -22.22 9.22 -3.71
CA THR A 288 -21.12 8.65 -4.48
C THR A 288 -19.97 9.63 -4.56
N GLY A 289 -18.74 9.13 -4.50
CA GLY A 289 -17.58 10.01 -4.49
C GLY A 289 -16.25 9.27 -4.61
N ILE A 290 -15.20 10.07 -4.47
CA ILE A 290 -13.83 9.60 -4.52
C ILE A 290 -13.13 10.03 -3.23
N GLY A 291 -12.38 9.11 -2.64
CA GLY A 291 -11.59 9.34 -1.45
C GLY A 291 -10.10 9.16 -1.70
N ILE A 292 -9.30 9.94 -1.00
CA ILE A 292 -7.85 9.81 -0.94
C ILE A 292 -7.52 8.92 0.25
N LYS A 293 -6.75 7.87 -0.01
CA LYS A 293 -6.30 6.92 1.02
C LYS A 293 -5.25 7.55 1.91
N PHE A 294 -5.31 7.21 3.20
CA PHE A 294 -4.26 7.47 4.16
C PHE A 294 -3.99 6.22 5.02
N ASN A 295 -2.80 6.15 5.60
CA ASN A 295 -2.35 5.02 6.44
C ASN A 295 -2.53 5.33 7.92
#